data_ee1f36edefaa4a84353b69897c73aabf
#
_entry.id   ee1f36edefaa4a84353b69897c73aabf
#
_cell.length_a   1.000
_cell.length_b   1.000
_cell.length_c   1.000
_cell.angle_alpha   90.00
_cell.angle_beta   90.00
_cell.angle_gamma   90.00
#
_symmetry.space_group_name_H-M   'P 1'
#
loop_
_entity.id
_entity.type
_entity.pdbx_description
1 polymer ?
#
loop_
_entity_poly.entity_id
_entity_poly.type
_entity_poly.pdbx_seq_one_letter_code
_entity_poly.pdbx_strand_id
1 'polypeptide(L)'
;VFQLGLVLLSLFLSLSSSLTENIEKAFLQNNPRLFYPLFSAEQPINISLPEPISFSDQLTREQSFFLFQNIFSTYTTFEFFPEPNGQSPPHDDRFIFRARWSFLNKNKNQFVFLIFFYIRRTPGASRAEDFWKITEIKAEKL
;
A
#
# COMPACT_ATOMS: atom_id res chain seq x y z
N VAL A 1 -33.16 7.85 8.43
CA VAL A 1 -32.54 7.66 7.12
C VAL A 1 -31.23 8.43 7.00
N PHE A 2 -31.23 9.68 7.47
CA PHE A 2 -30.03 10.51 7.45
C PHE A 2 -28.89 9.95 8.33
N GLN A 3 -29.24 9.42 9.51
CA GLN A 3 -28.23 8.89 10.45
C GLN A 3 -27.58 7.62 9.93
N LEU A 4 -28.32 6.79 9.19
CA LEU A 4 -27.79 5.56 8.62
C LEU A 4 -26.72 5.85 7.56
N GLY A 5 -26.96 6.85 6.71
CA GLY A 5 -25.97 7.25 5.69
C GLY A 5 -24.68 7.77 6.30
N LEU A 6 -24.76 8.56 7.38
CA LEU A 6 -23.57 9.08 8.08
C LEU A 6 -22.77 7.95 8.75
N VAL A 7 -23.44 6.97 9.33
CA VAL A 7 -22.78 5.82 9.97
C VAL A 7 -22.04 4.99 8.93
N LEU A 8 -22.65 4.74 7.76
CA LEU A 8 -22.00 3.99 6.67
C LEU A 8 -20.77 4.73 6.13
N LEU A 9 -20.87 6.04 5.92
CA LEU A 9 -19.73 6.85 5.45
C LEU A 9 -18.59 6.82 6.45
N SER A 10 -18.89 6.95 7.74
CA SER A 10 -17.91 6.89 8.81
C SER A 10 -17.19 5.53 8.83
N LEU A 11 -17.93 4.44 8.61
CA LEU A 11 -17.36 3.09 8.56
C LEU A 11 -16.38 2.94 7.38
N PHE A 12 -16.73 3.41 6.18
CA PHE A 12 -15.86 3.37 5.02
C PHE A 12 -14.56 4.14 5.25
N LEU A 13 -14.63 5.34 5.79
CA LEU A 13 -13.45 6.15 6.08
C LEU A 13 -12.55 5.47 7.12
N SER A 14 -13.14 4.85 8.14
CA SER A 14 -12.40 4.13 9.17
C SER A 14 -11.63 2.93 8.59
N LEU A 15 -12.26 2.14 7.70
CA LEU A 15 -11.63 0.98 7.07
C LEU A 15 -10.47 1.39 6.15
N SER A 16 -10.63 2.45 5.35
CA SER A 16 -9.56 2.94 4.48
C SER A 16 -8.40 3.51 5.29
N SER A 17 -8.67 4.20 6.39
CA SER A 17 -7.67 4.75 7.29
C SER A 17 -6.85 3.63 7.94
N SER A 18 -7.49 2.55 8.37
CA SER A 18 -6.80 1.40 8.96
C SER A 18 -5.84 0.74 7.95
N LEU A 19 -6.25 0.62 6.69
CA LEU A 19 -5.39 0.06 5.65
C LEU A 19 -4.14 0.93 5.42
N THR A 20 -4.32 2.25 5.29
CA THR A 20 -3.19 3.17 5.05
C THR A 20 -2.24 3.21 6.23
N GLU A 21 -2.74 3.13 7.46
CA GLU A 21 -1.91 3.01 8.65
C GLU A 21 -1.09 1.73 8.65
N ASN A 22 -1.66 0.62 8.21
CA ASN A 22 -0.95 -0.65 8.12
C ASN A 22 0.12 -0.64 7.03
N ILE A 23 -0.13 0.04 5.91
CA ILE A 23 0.89 0.25 4.89
C ILE A 23 2.07 1.03 5.48
N GLU A 24 1.78 2.12 6.17
CA GLU A 24 2.82 2.95 6.80
C GLU A 24 3.65 2.14 7.79
N LYS A 25 2.99 1.35 8.63
CA LYS A 25 3.69 0.48 9.60
C LYS A 25 4.60 -0.53 8.90
N ALA A 26 4.14 -1.13 7.81
CA ALA A 26 4.93 -2.11 7.07
C ALA A 26 6.26 -1.50 6.60
N PHE A 27 6.22 -0.27 6.06
CA PHE A 27 7.42 0.42 5.62
C PHE A 27 8.28 0.89 6.78
N LEU A 28 7.71 1.56 7.77
CA LEU A 28 8.46 2.11 8.90
C LEU A 28 9.14 1.01 9.72
N GLN A 29 8.51 -0.13 9.86
CA GLN A 29 9.07 -1.27 10.58
C GLN A 29 9.90 -2.20 9.69
N ASN A 30 9.95 -1.92 8.39
CA ASN A 30 10.62 -2.78 7.41
C ASN A 30 10.14 -4.23 7.51
N ASN A 31 8.83 -4.40 7.71
CA ASN A 31 8.23 -5.68 8.02
C ASN A 31 7.29 -6.14 6.91
N PRO A 32 7.71 -7.09 6.06
CA PRO A 32 6.88 -7.56 4.95
C PRO A 32 5.66 -8.36 5.39
N ARG A 33 5.66 -8.91 6.59
CA ARG A 33 4.51 -9.68 7.11
C ARG A 33 3.27 -8.83 7.28
N LEU A 34 3.46 -7.54 7.58
CA LEU A 34 2.35 -6.60 7.69
C LEU A 34 1.71 -6.30 6.34
N PHE A 35 2.45 -6.50 5.25
CA PHE A 35 1.95 -6.30 3.90
C PHE A 35 1.08 -7.45 3.39
N TYR A 36 1.40 -8.68 3.79
CA TYR A 36 0.75 -9.87 3.22
C TYR A 36 -0.77 -9.79 3.24
N PRO A 37 -1.43 -9.48 4.37
CA PRO A 37 -2.90 -9.44 4.40
C PRO A 37 -3.50 -8.26 3.64
N LEU A 38 -2.67 -7.26 3.26
CA LEU A 38 -3.15 -6.08 2.56
C LEU A 38 -3.22 -6.29 1.05
N PHE A 39 -2.51 -7.29 0.52
CA PHE A 39 -2.55 -7.61 -0.90
C PHE A 39 -3.81 -8.37 -1.27
N SER A 40 -4.32 -8.12 -2.48
CA SER A 40 -5.45 -8.88 -3.02
C SER A 40 -5.08 -10.36 -3.14
N ALA A 41 -5.95 -11.24 -2.66
CA ALA A 41 -5.78 -12.69 -2.80
C ALA A 41 -6.38 -13.21 -4.11
N GLU A 42 -7.28 -12.45 -4.74
CA GLU A 42 -8.05 -12.90 -5.89
C GLU A 42 -7.54 -12.37 -7.22
N GLN A 43 -6.87 -11.22 -7.20
CA GLN A 43 -6.36 -10.56 -8.41
C GLN A 43 -4.85 -10.47 -8.34
N PRO A 44 -4.15 -10.56 -9.49
CA PRO A 44 -2.72 -10.30 -9.52
C PRO A 44 -2.42 -8.85 -9.14
N ILE A 45 -1.30 -8.63 -8.51
CA ILE A 45 -0.84 -7.32 -8.10
C ILE A 45 0.19 -6.81 -9.11
N ASN A 46 -0.08 -5.67 -9.72
CA ASN A 46 0.85 -5.02 -10.63
C ASN A 46 1.84 -4.19 -9.82
N ILE A 47 3.14 -4.49 -9.92
CA ILE A 47 4.17 -3.76 -9.20
C ILE A 47 5.20 -3.21 -10.18
N SER A 48 5.42 -1.89 -10.12
CA SER A 48 6.39 -1.21 -10.98
C SER A 48 7.20 -0.24 -10.14
N LEU A 49 8.47 -0.57 -9.95
CA LEU A 49 9.40 0.20 -9.11
C LEU A 49 10.65 0.56 -9.93
N PRO A 50 11.07 1.84 -9.92
CA PRO A 50 12.23 2.26 -10.70
C PRO A 50 13.55 1.86 -10.05
N GLU A 51 14.66 2.24 -10.68
CA GLU A 51 15.98 2.09 -10.08
C GLU A 51 16.04 2.77 -8.70
N PRO A 52 16.72 2.20 -7.72
CA PRO A 52 17.63 1.07 -7.80
C PRO A 52 16.97 -0.31 -7.67
N ILE A 53 15.65 -0.36 -7.42
CA ILE A 53 14.94 -1.64 -7.25
C ILE A 53 14.73 -2.31 -8.60
N SER A 54 14.30 -1.56 -9.61
CA SER A 54 14.19 -2.01 -11.01
C SER A 54 13.33 -3.25 -11.18
N PHE A 55 12.08 -3.16 -10.76
CA PHE A 55 11.14 -4.27 -10.84
C PHE A 55 9.87 -3.84 -11.56
N SER A 56 9.35 -4.68 -12.47
CA SER A 56 8.08 -4.44 -13.13
C SER A 56 7.47 -5.78 -13.56
N ASP A 57 6.43 -6.22 -12.88
CA ASP A 57 5.73 -7.46 -13.21
C ASP A 57 4.39 -7.55 -12.48
N GLN A 58 3.60 -8.54 -12.86
CA GLN A 58 2.39 -8.95 -12.15
C GLN A 58 2.72 -10.12 -11.23
N LEU A 59 2.31 -10.03 -9.97
CA LEU A 59 2.63 -11.02 -8.96
C LEU A 59 1.36 -11.49 -8.25
N THR A 60 1.41 -12.72 -7.76
CA THR A 60 0.42 -13.19 -6.80
C THR A 60 0.67 -12.53 -5.45
N ARG A 61 -0.25 -12.70 -4.51
CA ARG A 61 -0.12 -12.23 -3.14
C ARG A 61 1.17 -12.75 -2.49
N GLU A 62 1.44 -14.04 -2.64
CA GLU A 62 2.62 -14.70 -2.08
C GLU A 62 3.91 -14.19 -2.72
N GLN A 63 3.91 -14.02 -4.02
CA GLN A 63 5.07 -13.47 -4.74
C GLN A 63 5.32 -12.02 -4.34
N SER A 64 4.27 -11.24 -4.14
CA SER A 64 4.38 -9.86 -3.68
C SER A 64 5.00 -9.78 -2.28
N PHE A 65 4.61 -10.70 -1.40
CA PHE A 65 5.22 -10.83 -0.09
C PHE A 65 6.72 -11.11 -0.18
N PHE A 66 7.11 -12.06 -1.02
CA PHE A 66 8.53 -12.40 -1.20
C PHE A 66 9.33 -11.25 -1.82
N LEU A 67 8.72 -10.50 -2.74
CA LEU A 67 9.36 -9.32 -3.31
C LEU A 67 9.67 -8.30 -2.20
N PHE A 68 8.70 -7.98 -1.35
CA PHE A 68 8.91 -7.01 -0.28
C PHE A 68 9.80 -7.54 0.83
N GLN A 69 9.81 -8.85 1.05
CA GLN A 69 10.80 -9.47 1.94
C GLN A 69 12.22 -9.21 1.43
N ASN A 70 12.43 -9.36 0.12
CA ASN A 70 13.72 -9.08 -0.50
C ASN A 70 14.06 -7.59 -0.45
N ILE A 71 13.10 -6.72 -0.79
CA ILE A 71 13.31 -5.26 -0.75
C ILE A 71 13.68 -4.81 0.66
N PHE A 72 12.95 -5.25 1.67
CA PHE A 72 13.19 -4.83 3.06
C PHE A 72 14.43 -5.46 3.68
N SER A 73 14.96 -6.54 3.11
CA SER A 73 16.24 -7.10 3.52
C SER A 73 17.43 -6.38 2.87
N THR A 74 17.20 -5.77 1.71
CA THR A 74 18.24 -5.06 0.95
C THR A 74 18.30 -3.58 1.29
N TYR A 75 17.15 -2.98 1.55
CA TYR A 75 16.99 -1.54 1.81
C TYR A 75 16.35 -1.33 3.17
N THR A 76 16.78 -0.28 3.86
CA THR A 76 16.20 0.12 5.14
C THR A 76 15.40 1.39 4.95
N THR A 77 14.15 1.39 5.38
CA THR A 77 13.32 2.60 5.32
C THR A 77 13.85 3.63 6.30
N PHE A 78 14.14 4.80 5.78
CA PHE A 78 14.55 5.96 6.56
C PHE A 78 13.34 6.81 6.96
N GLU A 79 12.44 7.07 6.01
CA GLU A 79 11.22 7.82 6.23
C GLU A 79 10.10 7.28 5.34
N PHE A 80 8.89 7.38 5.84
CA PHE A 80 7.69 7.09 5.06
C PHE A 80 6.62 8.10 5.46
N PHE A 81 6.34 9.04 4.55
CA PHE A 81 5.38 10.12 4.79
C PHE A 81 4.21 10.02 3.85
N PRO A 82 3.00 9.77 4.35
CA PRO A 82 1.80 9.99 3.54
C PRO A 82 1.77 11.44 3.06
N GLU A 83 1.56 11.64 1.77
CA GLU A 83 1.45 12.98 1.20
C GLU A 83 0.21 13.67 1.76
N PRO A 84 0.31 14.94 2.17
CA PRO A 84 -0.87 15.72 2.53
C PRO A 84 -1.83 15.74 1.33
N ASN A 85 -3.08 15.36 1.55
CA ASN A 85 -4.07 15.18 0.49
C ASN A 85 -3.65 14.13 -0.57
N GLY A 86 -2.70 13.26 -0.22
CA GLY A 86 -2.23 12.21 -1.10
C GLY A 86 -3.18 11.03 -1.21
N GLN A 87 -4.20 10.97 -0.36
CA GLN A 87 -5.23 9.96 -0.45
C GLN A 87 -6.44 10.57 -1.15
N SER A 88 -6.80 10.00 -2.31
CA SER A 88 -8.06 10.38 -2.96
C SER A 88 -9.22 9.91 -2.07
N PRO A 89 -10.33 10.67 -1.99
CA PRO A 89 -11.50 10.19 -1.25
C PRO A 89 -11.94 8.86 -1.81
N PRO A 90 -12.37 7.90 -0.95
CA PRO A 90 -12.91 6.65 -1.46
C PRO A 90 -14.06 6.96 -2.41
N HIS A 91 -13.92 6.52 -3.66
CA HIS A 91 -14.91 6.73 -4.69
C HIS A 91 -15.37 5.36 -5.18
N ASP A 92 -16.62 5.02 -4.89
CA ASP A 92 -17.22 3.74 -5.24
C ASP A 92 -16.43 2.57 -4.64
N ASP A 93 -15.53 1.95 -5.44
CA ASP A 93 -14.85 0.73 -5.10
C ASP A 93 -13.32 0.86 -5.08
N ARG A 94 -12.79 2.09 -5.14
CA ARG A 94 -11.34 2.29 -5.26
C ARG A 94 -10.88 3.63 -4.72
N PHE A 95 -9.60 3.69 -4.32
CA PHE A 95 -8.89 4.94 -4.03
C PHE A 95 -7.39 4.74 -4.21
N ILE A 96 -6.65 5.84 -4.26
CA ILE A 96 -5.19 5.85 -4.39
C ILE A 96 -4.61 6.49 -3.13
N PHE A 97 -3.60 5.81 -2.55
CA PHE A 97 -2.84 6.32 -1.43
C PHE A 97 -1.42 6.61 -1.90
N ARG A 98 -0.95 7.85 -1.71
CA ARG A 98 0.39 8.28 -2.09
C ARG A 98 1.21 8.58 -0.86
N ALA A 99 2.49 8.21 -0.94
CA ALA A 99 3.44 8.48 0.13
C ALA A 99 4.83 8.74 -0.44
N ARG A 100 5.61 9.48 0.32
CA ARG A 100 7.02 9.67 0.03
C ARG A 100 7.82 8.68 0.85
N TRP A 101 8.55 7.82 0.16
CA TRP A 101 9.36 6.77 0.79
C TRP A 101 10.83 7.04 0.56
N SER A 102 11.57 7.28 1.66
CA SER A 102 13.02 7.45 1.64
C SER A 102 13.66 6.21 2.24
N PHE A 103 14.64 5.66 1.57
CA PHE A 103 15.28 4.43 2.01
C PHE A 103 16.78 4.45 1.71
N LEU A 104 17.51 3.60 2.43
CA LEU A 104 18.96 3.49 2.33
C LEU A 104 19.34 2.10 1.83
N ASN A 105 20.37 2.03 0.97
CA ASN A 105 20.98 0.75 0.65
C ASN A 105 22.03 0.37 1.71
N LYS A 106 22.72 -0.75 1.52
CA LYS A 106 23.73 -1.24 2.46
C LYS A 106 24.93 -0.32 2.58
N ASN A 107 25.21 0.50 1.57
CA ASN A 107 26.25 1.52 1.58
C ASN A 107 25.76 2.86 2.11
N LYS A 108 24.55 2.91 2.65
CA LYS A 108 23.89 4.09 3.22
C LYS A 108 23.65 5.21 2.20
N ASN A 109 23.60 4.88 0.92
CA ASN A 109 23.12 5.80 -0.11
C ASN A 109 21.60 5.94 0.01
N GLN A 110 21.12 7.18 -0.03
CA GLN A 110 19.72 7.50 0.13
C GLN A 110 19.00 7.58 -1.22
N PHE A 111 17.84 6.99 -1.25
CA PHE A 111 16.93 7.07 -2.40
C PHE A 111 15.56 7.55 -1.93
N VAL A 112 14.86 8.25 -2.79
CA VAL A 112 13.51 8.77 -2.48
C VAL A 112 12.58 8.42 -3.62
N PHE A 113 11.47 7.77 -3.29
CA PHE A 113 10.39 7.47 -4.23
C PHE A 113 9.12 8.21 -3.81
N LEU A 114 8.36 8.65 -4.80
CA LEU A 114 6.93 8.89 -4.61
C LEU A 114 6.23 7.59 -4.97
N ILE A 115 5.60 6.94 -4.00
CA ILE A 115 5.00 5.63 -4.17
C ILE A 115 3.48 5.72 -4.10
N PHE A 116 2.81 5.00 -5.02
CA PHE A 116 1.36 5.01 -5.20
C PHE A 116 0.83 3.61 -4.93
N PHE A 117 -0.16 3.52 -4.07
CA PHE A 117 -0.89 2.29 -3.78
C PHE A 117 -2.29 2.40 -4.33
N TYR A 118 -2.62 1.55 -5.28
CA TYR A 118 -3.96 1.48 -5.87
C TYR A 118 -4.75 0.44 -5.09
N ILE A 119 -5.83 0.87 -4.49
CA ILE A 119 -6.57 0.08 -3.51
C ILE A 119 -8.00 -0.08 -4.02
N ARG A 120 -8.50 -1.31 -3.98
CA ARG A 120 -9.85 -1.66 -4.42
C ARG A 120 -10.60 -2.38 -3.34
N ARG A 121 -11.92 -2.19 -3.35
CA ARG A 121 -12.83 -2.94 -2.49
C ARG A 121 -13.00 -4.34 -3.06
N THR A 122 -12.93 -5.33 -2.20
CA THR A 122 -13.17 -6.73 -2.58
C THR A 122 -14.67 -6.95 -2.74
N PRO A 123 -15.15 -7.36 -3.93
CA PRO A 123 -16.58 -7.63 -4.13
C PRO A 123 -17.04 -8.75 -3.20
N GLY A 124 -18.18 -8.53 -2.52
CA GLY A 124 -18.78 -9.53 -1.65
C GLY A 124 -18.07 -9.75 -0.33
N ALA A 125 -17.10 -8.91 0.02
CA ALA A 125 -16.41 -9.02 1.31
C ALA A 125 -17.39 -8.81 2.46
N SER A 126 -17.43 -9.79 3.39
CA SER A 126 -18.28 -9.72 4.58
C SER A 126 -17.49 -9.31 5.81
N ARG A 127 -16.17 -9.42 5.78
CA ARG A 127 -15.29 -9.04 6.89
C ARG A 127 -14.64 -7.69 6.62
N ALA A 128 -14.49 -6.88 7.66
CA ALA A 128 -13.87 -5.57 7.56
C ALA A 128 -12.43 -5.64 7.04
N GLU A 129 -11.68 -6.64 7.49
CA GLU A 129 -10.27 -6.82 7.09
C GLU A 129 -10.11 -7.21 5.63
N ASP A 130 -11.17 -7.73 4.98
CA ASP A 130 -11.14 -8.12 3.57
C ASP A 130 -11.71 -7.06 2.64
N PHE A 131 -12.13 -5.92 3.18
CA PHE A 131 -12.87 -4.90 2.43
C PHE A 131 -12.00 -4.19 1.40
N TRP A 132 -10.86 -3.65 1.82
CA TRP A 132 -9.93 -2.93 0.97
C TRP A 132 -8.64 -3.70 0.78
N LYS A 133 -8.17 -3.83 -0.49
CA LYS A 133 -6.93 -4.54 -0.81
C LYS A 133 -6.10 -3.78 -1.82
N ILE A 134 -4.79 -3.93 -1.73
CA ILE A 134 -3.85 -3.38 -2.70
C ILE A 134 -3.87 -4.25 -3.96
N THR A 135 -4.05 -3.61 -5.11
CA THR A 135 -4.06 -4.29 -6.42
C THR A 135 -2.93 -3.80 -7.33
N GLU A 136 -2.32 -2.68 -7.01
CA GLU A 136 -1.21 -2.15 -7.80
C GLU A 136 -0.32 -1.26 -6.92
N ILE A 137 0.98 -1.33 -7.15
CA ILE A 137 1.97 -0.43 -6.55
C ILE A 137 2.85 0.12 -7.66
N LYS A 138 2.94 1.44 -7.73
CA LYS A 138 3.83 2.14 -8.65
C LYS A 138 4.67 3.12 -7.87
N ALA A 139 5.88 3.40 -8.35
CA ALA A 139 6.71 4.44 -7.77
C ALA A 139 7.40 5.24 -8.84
N GLU A 140 7.67 6.50 -8.52
CA GLU A 140 8.49 7.40 -9.32
C GLU A 140 9.68 7.83 -8.48
N LYS A 141 10.84 7.90 -9.12
CA LYS A 141 12.04 8.36 -8.45
C LYS A 141 11.99 9.88 -8.33
N LEU A 142 12.17 10.37 -7.13
CA LEU A 142 12.25 11.81 -6.85
C LEU A 142 13.70 12.31 -6.84
#